data_75358394874bad7aa2d1eeaa124f3ce2
#
_entry.id   75358394874bad7aa2d1eeaa124f3ce2
#
_cell.length_a   1.000
_cell.length_b   1.000
_cell.length_c   1.000
_cell.angle_alpha   90.00
_cell.angle_beta   90.00
_cell.angle_gamma   90.00
#
_symmetry.space_group_name_H-M   'P 1'
#
loop_
_entity.id
_entity.type
_entity.pdbx_description
1 polymer ?
#
loop_
_entity_poly.entity_id
_entity_poly.type
_entity_poly.pdbx_seq_one_letter_code
_entity_poly.pdbx_strand_id
1 'polypeptide(L)'
;YDYDEVLERLGRVFGIVDICPVVECEDNSWDNLTKVTGDYVASVYGEKPFTFKVESRRADKRYPKKSMEISADMGEYLLDRFPNASVDVHHPQVLLNIEIREKTYIYSLSVPGPGGMPVGTNGKAMLLLSGGIDSPVAGYMIAKRGVRIDAVYFHAPPYTSERAKQKVI
;
A
#
# COMPACT_ATOMS: atom_id res chain seq x y z
N TYR A 1 1.47 10.51 14.30
CA TYR A 1 2.23 10.39 13.05
C TYR A 1 1.51 11.19 11.96
N ASP A 2 2.28 11.90 11.13
CA ASP A 2 1.75 12.53 9.92
C ASP A 2 1.52 11.44 8.88
N TYR A 3 0.26 11.23 8.51
CA TYR A 3 -0.15 10.18 7.59
C TYR A 3 0.43 10.37 6.19
N ASP A 4 0.42 11.60 5.70
CA ASP A 4 0.91 11.92 4.36
C ASP A 4 2.42 11.75 4.27
N GLU A 5 3.16 12.15 5.32
CA GLU A 5 4.61 11.91 5.39
C GLU A 5 4.96 10.41 5.39
N VAL A 6 4.19 9.60 6.12
CA VAL A 6 4.41 8.14 6.16
C VAL A 6 4.17 7.51 4.78
N LEU A 7 3.08 7.87 4.10
CA LEU A 7 2.79 7.39 2.75
C LEU A 7 3.88 7.80 1.75
N GLU A 8 4.33 9.05 1.80
CA GLU A 8 5.39 9.54 0.92
C GLU A 8 6.70 8.76 1.14
N ARG A 9 7.09 8.53 2.39
CA ARG A 9 8.30 7.77 2.72
C ARG A 9 8.21 6.31 2.30
N LEU A 10 7.09 5.64 2.57
CA LEU A 10 6.87 4.26 2.14
C LEU A 10 6.81 4.12 0.63
N GLY A 11 6.27 5.12 -0.08
CA GLY A 11 6.24 5.19 -1.53
C GLY A 11 7.62 5.29 -2.19
N ARG A 12 8.70 5.48 -1.40
CA ARG A 12 10.10 5.51 -1.89
C ARG A 12 10.87 4.22 -1.56
N VAL A 13 10.23 3.23 -0.93
CA VAL A 13 10.89 2.00 -0.50
C VAL A 13 10.66 0.88 -1.52
N PHE A 14 11.71 0.48 -2.23
CA PHE A 14 11.64 -0.64 -3.16
C PHE A 14 11.26 -1.95 -2.45
N GLY A 15 10.41 -2.74 -3.10
CA GLY A 15 9.85 -3.98 -2.56
C GLY A 15 8.43 -3.81 -1.99
N ILE A 16 7.99 -2.59 -1.71
CA ILE A 16 6.60 -2.32 -1.32
C ILE A 16 5.73 -2.27 -2.57
N VAL A 17 4.74 -3.16 -2.65
CA VAL A 17 3.80 -3.23 -3.78
C VAL A 17 2.61 -2.31 -3.52
N ASP A 18 2.01 -2.42 -2.33
CA ASP A 18 0.86 -1.65 -1.91
C ASP A 18 1.01 -1.19 -0.46
N ILE A 19 0.45 -0.03 -0.17
CA ILE A 19 0.37 0.56 1.17
C ILE A 19 -1.11 0.70 1.48
N CYS A 20 -1.60 -0.09 2.43
CA CYS A 20 -3.00 -0.10 2.82
C CYS A 20 -3.15 0.45 4.25
N PRO A 21 -3.72 1.65 4.40
CA PRO A 21 -4.12 2.12 5.72
C PRO A 21 -5.21 1.23 6.30
N VAL A 22 -5.01 0.73 7.50
CA VAL A 22 -5.95 -0.22 8.11
C VAL A 22 -6.53 0.33 9.41
N VAL A 23 -7.78 -0.05 9.70
CA VAL A 23 -8.32 -0.01 11.05
C VAL A 23 -8.12 -1.38 11.67
N GLU A 24 -7.52 -1.40 12.85
CA GLU A 24 -7.26 -2.61 13.62
C GLU A 24 -8.41 -2.87 14.59
N CYS A 25 -8.89 -4.10 14.61
CA CYS A 25 -9.93 -4.58 15.50
C CYS A 25 -9.33 -5.71 16.35
N GLU A 26 -9.18 -5.47 17.65
CA GLU A 26 -8.56 -6.45 18.58
C GLU A 26 -9.50 -7.58 18.96
N ASP A 27 -10.80 -7.27 19.10
CA ASP A 27 -11.84 -8.26 19.35
C ASP A 27 -12.47 -8.74 18.05
N ASN A 28 -12.20 -9.98 17.69
CA ASN A 28 -12.72 -10.64 16.51
C ASN A 28 -14.16 -11.14 16.63
N SER A 29 -14.90 -10.78 17.69
CA SER A 29 -16.33 -11.09 17.79
C SER A 29 -17.11 -10.45 16.62
N TRP A 30 -18.15 -11.13 16.16
CA TRP A 30 -18.93 -10.66 15.01
C TRP A 30 -19.55 -9.29 15.26
N ASP A 31 -20.09 -9.07 16.46
CA ASP A 31 -20.72 -7.80 16.83
C ASP A 31 -19.73 -6.63 16.83
N ASN A 32 -18.51 -6.85 17.33
CA ASN A 32 -17.48 -5.83 17.30
C ASN A 32 -16.98 -5.60 15.88
N LEU A 33 -16.80 -6.67 15.10
CA LEU A 33 -16.34 -6.57 13.71
C LEU A 33 -17.33 -5.78 12.85
N THR A 34 -18.64 -6.05 12.97
CA THR A 34 -19.68 -5.30 12.23
C THR A 34 -19.70 -3.83 12.63
N LYS A 35 -19.60 -3.54 13.95
CA LYS A 35 -19.56 -2.18 14.46
C LYS A 35 -18.36 -1.41 13.90
N VAL A 36 -17.15 -1.95 14.08
CA VAL A 36 -15.91 -1.29 13.63
C VAL A 36 -15.89 -1.09 12.11
N THR A 37 -16.33 -2.10 11.36
CA THR A 37 -16.45 -2.00 9.90
C THR A 37 -17.43 -0.92 9.48
N GLY A 38 -18.60 -0.88 10.11
CA GLY A 38 -19.61 0.14 9.82
C GLY A 38 -19.14 1.55 10.18
N ASP A 39 -18.44 1.72 11.29
CA ASP A 39 -17.88 3.01 11.70
C ASP A 39 -16.77 3.47 10.74
N TYR A 40 -15.92 2.54 10.27
CA TYR A 40 -14.94 2.81 9.23
C TYR A 40 -15.62 3.28 7.93
N VAL A 41 -16.60 2.56 7.43
CA VAL A 41 -17.34 2.94 6.20
C VAL A 41 -18.00 4.30 6.35
N ALA A 42 -18.63 4.58 7.50
CA ALA A 42 -19.23 5.88 7.79
C ALA A 42 -18.19 7.02 7.79
N SER A 43 -17.00 6.79 8.35
CA SER A 43 -15.95 7.80 8.42
C SER A 43 -15.33 8.12 7.07
N VAL A 44 -15.22 7.14 6.16
CA VAL A 44 -14.55 7.30 4.86
C VAL A 44 -15.52 7.72 3.76
N TYR A 45 -16.71 7.14 3.72
CA TYR A 45 -17.66 7.33 2.61
C TYR A 45 -18.86 8.20 2.97
N GLY A 46 -19.21 8.28 4.25
CA GLY A 46 -20.30 9.12 4.75
C GLY A 46 -21.65 8.75 4.14
N GLU A 47 -22.43 9.79 3.78
CA GLU A 47 -23.78 9.66 3.22
C GLU A 47 -23.82 9.67 1.68
N LYS A 48 -22.67 9.72 1.00
CA LYS A 48 -22.63 9.72 -0.45
C LYS A 48 -22.99 8.34 -1.01
N PRO A 49 -23.72 8.27 -2.14
CA PRO A 49 -23.95 6.99 -2.82
C PRO A 49 -22.64 6.37 -3.27
N PHE A 50 -22.48 5.07 -3.02
CA PHE A 50 -21.32 4.30 -3.48
C PHE A 50 -21.69 2.84 -3.77
N THR A 51 -20.94 2.22 -4.68
CA THR A 51 -20.99 0.78 -4.91
C THR A 51 -19.84 0.10 -4.22
N PHE A 52 -20.08 -1.07 -3.64
CA PHE A 52 -19.04 -1.78 -2.88
C PHE A 52 -19.07 -3.29 -3.11
N LYS A 53 -17.95 -3.90 -2.78
CA LYS A 53 -17.79 -5.35 -2.64
C LYS A 53 -17.00 -5.62 -1.36
N VAL A 54 -17.41 -6.64 -0.61
CA VAL A 54 -16.64 -7.11 0.56
C VAL A 54 -15.82 -8.33 0.16
N GLU A 55 -14.52 -8.28 0.43
CA GLU A 55 -13.62 -9.42 0.33
C GLU A 55 -13.04 -9.75 1.70
N SER A 56 -13.31 -10.98 2.17
CA SER A 56 -12.83 -11.42 3.47
C SER A 56 -11.81 -12.53 3.32
N ARG A 57 -10.75 -12.45 4.12
CA ARG A 57 -9.72 -13.48 4.27
C ARG A 57 -9.58 -13.84 5.73
N ARG A 58 -9.41 -15.14 6.03
CA ARG A 58 -9.13 -15.61 7.38
C ARG A 58 -7.86 -16.47 7.40
N ALA A 59 -6.91 -16.11 8.24
CA ALA A 59 -5.72 -16.92 8.48
C ALA A 59 -6.04 -18.08 9.43
N ASP A 60 -6.85 -17.84 10.47
CA ASP A 60 -7.28 -18.88 11.41
C ASP A 60 -8.56 -19.58 10.91
N LYS A 61 -8.42 -20.85 10.54
CA LYS A 61 -9.54 -21.67 10.09
C LYS A 61 -10.53 -22.03 11.21
N ARG A 62 -10.17 -21.81 12.48
CA ARG A 62 -11.07 -22.02 13.64
C ARG A 62 -12.11 -20.92 13.81
N TYR A 63 -11.94 -19.78 13.12
CA TYR A 63 -12.94 -18.73 13.14
C TYR A 63 -14.31 -19.28 12.70
N PRO A 64 -15.41 -18.99 13.44
CA PRO A 64 -16.69 -19.68 13.25
C PRO A 64 -17.28 -19.60 11.85
N LYS A 65 -17.10 -18.46 11.15
CA LYS A 65 -17.62 -18.23 9.80
C LYS A 65 -16.55 -18.44 8.73
N LYS A 66 -16.93 -18.92 7.56
CA LYS A 66 -16.06 -18.99 6.39
C LYS A 66 -15.91 -17.62 5.74
N SER A 67 -14.83 -17.40 4.97
CA SER A 67 -14.60 -16.11 4.32
C SER A 67 -15.78 -15.64 3.44
N MET A 68 -16.38 -16.55 2.67
CA MET A 68 -17.53 -16.21 1.84
C MET A 68 -18.76 -15.80 2.67
N GLU A 69 -18.99 -16.48 3.82
CA GLU A 69 -20.07 -16.14 4.76
C GLU A 69 -19.83 -14.77 5.39
N ILE A 70 -18.59 -14.50 5.80
CA ILE A 70 -18.21 -13.19 6.35
C ILE A 70 -18.46 -12.08 5.32
N SER A 71 -18.07 -12.30 4.04
CA SER A 71 -18.28 -11.32 2.98
C SER A 71 -19.76 -11.06 2.71
N ALA A 72 -20.60 -12.12 2.71
CA ALA A 72 -22.03 -12.00 2.45
C ALA A 72 -22.74 -11.29 3.62
N ASP A 73 -22.52 -11.78 4.85
CA ASP A 73 -23.18 -11.24 6.04
C ASP A 73 -22.76 -9.79 6.33
N MET A 74 -21.49 -9.45 6.08
CA MET A 74 -21.03 -8.06 6.18
C MET A 74 -21.62 -7.19 5.08
N GLY A 75 -21.76 -7.72 3.87
CA GLY A 75 -22.42 -7.02 2.77
C GLY A 75 -23.88 -6.70 3.11
N GLU A 76 -24.63 -7.64 3.66
CA GLU A 76 -26.00 -7.46 4.12
C GLU A 76 -26.07 -6.41 5.25
N TYR A 77 -25.23 -6.53 6.27
CA TYR A 77 -25.14 -5.54 7.35
C TYR A 77 -24.89 -4.12 6.85
N LEU A 78 -23.98 -3.95 5.86
CA LEU A 78 -23.69 -2.64 5.32
C LEU A 78 -24.83 -2.07 4.48
N LEU A 79 -25.58 -2.90 3.74
CA LEU A 79 -26.77 -2.48 3.02
C LEU A 79 -27.87 -2.00 3.96
N ASP A 80 -28.07 -2.70 5.09
CA ASP A 80 -29.04 -2.30 6.10
C ASP A 80 -28.65 -0.97 6.78
N ARG A 81 -27.36 -0.79 7.06
CA ARG A 81 -26.84 0.42 7.72
C ARG A 81 -26.74 1.64 6.81
N PHE A 82 -26.47 1.43 5.51
CA PHE A 82 -26.24 2.48 4.52
C PHE A 82 -27.22 2.38 3.35
N PRO A 83 -28.41 2.99 3.43
CA PRO A 83 -29.43 2.92 2.37
C PRO A 83 -28.98 3.52 1.02
N ASN A 84 -27.92 4.33 1.03
CA ASN A 84 -27.28 4.94 -0.14
C ASN A 84 -26.21 4.05 -0.79
N ALA A 85 -25.87 2.92 -0.18
CA ALA A 85 -24.92 1.97 -0.71
C ALA A 85 -25.58 0.89 -1.56
N SER A 86 -24.86 0.34 -2.53
CA SER A 86 -25.30 -0.82 -3.32
C SER A 86 -24.12 -1.76 -3.60
N VAL A 87 -24.43 -3.04 -3.82
CA VAL A 87 -23.38 -4.05 -4.11
C VAL A 87 -23.11 -4.11 -5.59
N ASP A 88 -21.83 -4.03 -5.98
CA ASP A 88 -21.35 -4.36 -7.32
C ASP A 88 -20.15 -5.30 -7.19
N VAL A 89 -20.31 -6.55 -7.58
CA VAL A 89 -19.29 -7.59 -7.47
C VAL A 89 -18.25 -7.54 -8.60
N HIS A 90 -18.55 -6.85 -9.70
CA HIS A 90 -17.71 -6.81 -10.89
C HIS A 90 -16.87 -5.53 -10.99
N HIS A 91 -17.50 -4.38 -10.72
CA HIS A 91 -16.87 -3.07 -10.84
C HIS A 91 -17.18 -2.17 -9.63
N PRO A 92 -16.87 -2.61 -8.40
CA PRO A 92 -17.15 -1.82 -7.20
C PRO A 92 -16.29 -0.56 -7.17
N GLN A 93 -16.88 0.56 -6.74
CA GLN A 93 -16.12 1.77 -6.42
C GLN A 93 -15.26 1.56 -5.16
N VAL A 94 -15.75 0.72 -4.25
CA VAL A 94 -15.11 0.42 -2.96
C VAL A 94 -14.91 -1.08 -2.83
N LEU A 95 -13.66 -1.51 -2.76
CA LEU A 95 -13.31 -2.87 -2.37
C LEU A 95 -12.97 -2.89 -0.88
N LEU A 96 -13.92 -3.32 -0.06
CA LEU A 96 -13.74 -3.42 1.38
C LEU A 96 -13.10 -4.75 1.74
N ASN A 97 -11.89 -4.70 2.28
CA ASN A 97 -11.12 -5.86 2.69
C ASN A 97 -11.23 -6.07 4.20
N ILE A 98 -11.45 -7.33 4.60
CA ILE A 98 -11.50 -7.76 6.00
C ILE A 98 -10.57 -8.95 6.17
N GLU A 99 -9.44 -8.74 6.85
CA GLU A 99 -8.45 -9.80 7.08
C GLU A 99 -8.46 -10.22 8.55
N ILE A 100 -9.02 -11.40 8.82
CA ILE A 100 -9.08 -11.97 10.17
C ILE A 100 -7.83 -12.81 10.44
N ARG A 101 -7.03 -12.35 11.39
CA ARG A 101 -5.83 -12.99 11.91
C ARG A 101 -5.93 -13.08 13.44
N GLU A 102 -4.83 -12.89 14.20
CA GLU A 102 -4.90 -12.65 15.65
C GLU A 102 -5.76 -11.43 15.97
N LYS A 103 -5.58 -10.37 15.18
CA LYS A 103 -6.45 -9.20 15.11
C LYS A 103 -7.06 -9.13 13.72
N THR A 104 -8.17 -8.41 13.57
CA THR A 104 -8.75 -8.14 12.26
C THR A 104 -8.30 -6.79 11.73
N TYR A 105 -7.96 -6.76 10.45
CA TYR A 105 -7.60 -5.56 9.70
C TYR A 105 -8.67 -5.24 8.67
N ILE A 106 -9.17 -4.00 8.71
CA ILE A 106 -10.25 -3.50 7.85
C ILE A 106 -9.68 -2.34 7.03
N TYR A 107 -9.81 -2.41 5.71
CA TYR A 107 -9.35 -1.37 4.81
C TYR A 107 -10.04 -1.42 3.45
N SER A 108 -10.07 -0.27 2.77
CA SER A 108 -10.59 -0.14 1.41
C SER A 108 -9.69 0.71 0.51
N LEU A 109 -8.70 1.37 1.11
CA LEU A 109 -7.74 2.18 0.37
C LEU A 109 -6.46 1.38 0.15
N SER A 110 -5.94 1.43 -1.06
CA SER A 110 -4.64 0.90 -1.44
C SER A 110 -3.89 1.96 -2.24
N VAL A 111 -2.73 2.34 -1.77
CA VAL A 111 -1.83 3.27 -2.45
C VAL A 111 -0.69 2.46 -3.05
N PRO A 112 -0.49 2.50 -4.38
CA PRO A 112 0.59 1.74 -5.01
C PRO A 112 1.96 2.17 -4.48
N GLY A 113 2.77 1.20 -4.08
CA GLY A 113 4.17 1.39 -3.77
C GLY A 113 5.04 1.35 -5.04
N PRO A 114 6.35 1.59 -4.93
CA PRO A 114 7.26 1.59 -6.07
C PRO A 114 7.47 0.18 -6.66
N GLY A 115 7.06 -0.87 -5.96
CA GLY A 115 7.32 -2.24 -6.36
C GLY A 115 8.81 -2.59 -6.40
N GLY A 116 9.17 -3.57 -7.23
CA GLY A 116 10.54 -4.03 -7.34
C GLY A 116 10.93 -5.02 -6.25
N MET A 117 12.20 -5.03 -5.87
CA MET A 117 12.77 -5.94 -4.86
C MET A 117 13.45 -5.13 -3.75
N PRO A 118 13.45 -5.62 -2.51
CA PRO A 118 14.17 -4.96 -1.42
C PRO A 118 15.66 -4.80 -1.76
N VAL A 119 16.20 -3.61 -1.51
CA VAL A 119 17.59 -3.28 -1.84
C VAL A 119 18.56 -4.20 -1.10
N GLY A 120 19.51 -4.77 -1.83
CA GLY A 120 20.53 -5.69 -1.31
C GLY A 120 20.21 -7.17 -1.54
N THR A 121 19.03 -7.53 -2.03
CA THR A 121 18.67 -8.93 -2.31
C THR A 121 19.40 -9.49 -3.52
N ASN A 122 19.83 -8.65 -4.47
CA ASN A 122 20.52 -9.03 -5.70
C ASN A 122 21.96 -8.50 -5.79
N GLY A 123 22.66 -8.47 -4.65
CA GLY A 123 24.07 -8.10 -4.62
C GLY A 123 24.31 -6.58 -4.66
N LYS A 124 25.49 -6.18 -5.16
CA LYS A 124 25.99 -4.81 -5.16
C LYS A 124 26.51 -4.42 -6.54
N ALA A 125 26.39 -3.14 -6.90
CA ALA A 125 26.97 -2.57 -8.11
C ALA A 125 27.55 -1.19 -7.83
N MET A 126 28.52 -0.80 -8.63
CA MET A 126 29.10 0.55 -8.64
C MET A 126 28.49 1.34 -9.81
N LEU A 127 27.81 2.42 -9.49
CA LEU A 127 27.26 3.34 -10.49
C LEU A 127 28.31 4.42 -10.84
N LEU A 128 28.67 4.52 -12.09
CA LEU A 128 29.43 5.66 -12.59
C LEU A 128 28.48 6.83 -12.77
N LEU A 129 28.41 7.70 -11.77
CA LEU A 129 27.48 8.81 -11.76
C LEU A 129 28.05 9.96 -12.58
N SER A 130 27.23 10.51 -13.47
CA SER A 130 27.59 11.68 -14.31
C SER A 130 26.64 12.85 -13.97
N GLY A 131 27.00 14.04 -14.45
CA GLY A 131 26.15 15.23 -14.38
C GLY A 131 24.93 15.20 -15.31
N GLY A 132 24.74 14.13 -16.10
CA GLY A 132 23.60 13.90 -16.98
C GLY A 132 22.42 13.22 -16.28
N ILE A 133 21.31 13.05 -17.02
CA ILE A 133 20.06 12.45 -16.49
C ILE A 133 20.06 10.92 -16.58
N ASP A 134 20.86 10.31 -17.44
CA ASP A 134 20.80 8.86 -17.73
C ASP A 134 21.36 8.03 -16.59
N SER A 135 22.48 8.45 -15.98
CA SER A 135 23.13 7.67 -14.92
C SER A 135 22.26 7.54 -13.64
N PRO A 136 21.56 8.57 -13.12
CA PRO A 136 20.64 8.38 -12.00
C PRO A 136 19.45 7.51 -12.38
N VAL A 137 18.91 7.60 -13.59
CA VAL A 137 17.83 6.74 -14.07
C VAL A 137 18.29 5.28 -14.13
N ALA A 138 19.47 5.01 -14.68
CA ALA A 138 20.05 3.66 -14.69
C ALA A 138 20.25 3.12 -13.27
N GLY A 139 20.77 3.94 -12.36
CA GLY A 139 20.91 3.62 -10.94
C GLY A 139 19.57 3.24 -10.30
N TYR A 140 18.53 4.04 -10.51
CA TYR A 140 17.19 3.76 -10.04
C TYR A 140 16.64 2.43 -10.56
N MET A 141 16.76 2.19 -11.87
CA MET A 141 16.29 0.95 -12.51
C MET A 141 16.99 -0.30 -11.97
N ILE A 142 18.27 -0.22 -11.69
CA ILE A 142 19.06 -1.32 -11.14
C ILE A 142 18.76 -1.51 -9.64
N ALA A 143 18.67 -0.41 -8.86
CA ALA A 143 18.30 -0.46 -7.44
C ALA A 143 16.90 -1.08 -7.25
N LYS A 144 15.94 -0.73 -8.12
CA LYS A 144 14.58 -1.31 -8.12
C LYS A 144 14.57 -2.83 -8.32
N ARG A 145 15.63 -3.40 -8.87
CA ARG A 145 15.82 -4.85 -9.02
C ARG A 145 16.52 -5.50 -7.81
N GLY A 146 16.63 -4.77 -6.71
CA GLY A 146 17.19 -5.28 -5.46
C GLY A 146 18.71 -5.17 -5.35
N VAL A 147 19.37 -4.48 -6.29
CA VAL A 147 20.82 -4.27 -6.23
C VAL A 147 21.16 -3.08 -5.34
N ARG A 148 22.06 -3.26 -4.38
CA ARG A 148 22.64 -2.14 -3.62
C ARG A 148 23.58 -1.35 -4.52
N ILE A 149 23.36 -0.05 -4.62
CA ILE A 149 24.17 0.85 -5.46
C ILE A 149 25.10 1.67 -4.56
N ASP A 150 26.39 1.59 -4.85
CA ASP A 150 27.37 2.57 -4.43
C ASP A 150 27.70 3.44 -5.67
N ALA A 151 27.89 4.74 -5.51
CA ALA A 151 28.14 5.64 -6.64
C ALA A 151 29.54 6.23 -6.59
N VAL A 152 30.16 6.41 -7.77
CA VAL A 152 31.42 7.11 -7.93
C VAL A 152 31.27 8.18 -9.01
N TYR A 153 31.79 9.36 -8.72
CA TYR A 153 31.86 10.47 -9.65
C TYR A 153 33.32 10.86 -9.89
N PHE A 154 33.70 10.94 -11.16
CA PHE A 154 35.03 11.39 -11.53
C PHE A 154 35.04 12.89 -11.79
N HIS A 155 35.74 13.65 -10.95
CA HIS A 155 35.91 15.08 -11.11
C HIS A 155 37.28 15.38 -11.68
N ALA A 156 37.33 15.96 -12.88
CA ALA A 156 38.58 16.25 -13.62
C ALA A 156 38.55 17.71 -14.15
N PRO A 157 38.91 18.71 -13.33
CA PRO A 157 39.03 20.08 -13.82
C PRO A 157 40.19 20.20 -14.83
N PRO A 158 40.08 21.05 -15.87
CA PRO A 158 38.93 21.90 -16.21
C PRO A 158 37.87 21.21 -17.07
N TYR A 159 38.01 19.92 -17.36
CA TYR A 159 37.12 19.17 -18.27
C TYR A 159 35.72 18.88 -17.67
N THR A 160 35.60 18.84 -16.35
CA THR A 160 34.31 18.73 -15.66
C THR A 160 33.99 20.04 -14.96
N SER A 161 32.76 20.58 -15.18
CA SER A 161 32.33 21.84 -14.59
C SER A 161 31.91 21.69 -13.14
N GLU A 162 32.04 22.74 -12.32
CA GLU A 162 31.48 22.77 -10.95
C GLU A 162 29.97 22.56 -10.93
N ARG A 163 29.23 22.99 -11.98
CA ARG A 163 27.80 22.72 -12.11
C ARG A 163 27.50 21.23 -12.26
N ALA A 164 28.31 20.47 -12.95
CA ALA A 164 28.18 19.04 -13.08
C ALA A 164 28.42 18.34 -11.73
N LYS A 165 29.39 18.80 -10.95
CA LYS A 165 29.67 18.31 -9.60
C LYS A 165 28.50 18.59 -8.65
N GLN A 166 27.95 19.81 -8.66
CA GLN A 166 26.81 20.19 -7.81
C GLN A 166 25.53 19.39 -8.09
N LYS A 167 25.38 18.85 -9.30
CA LYS A 167 24.23 17.97 -9.63
C LYS A 167 24.38 16.56 -9.06
N VAL A 168 25.58 16.17 -8.68
CA VAL A 168 25.91 14.82 -8.20
C VAL A 168 25.97 14.75 -6.68
N ILE A 169 26.21 15.86 -6.03
CA ILE A 169 26.21 16.00 -4.56
C ILE A 169 24.79 16.28 -4.04
#